data_04628412f169c54b1b2424cd1d6e1b39
#
_entry.id   04628412f169c54b1b2424cd1d6e1b39
#
_cell.length_a   1.000
_cell.length_b   1.000
_cell.length_c   1.000
_cell.angle_alpha   90.00
_cell.angle_beta   90.00
_cell.angle_gamma   90.00
#
_symmetry.space_group_name_H-M   'P 1'
#
loop_
_entity.id
_entity.type
_entity.pdbx_description
1 polymer ?
#
loop_
_entity_poly.entity_id
_entity_poly.type
_entity_poly.pdbx_seq_one_letter_code
_entity_poly.pdbx_strand_id
1 'polypeptide(L)'
;MGFGKAVFINKDLEMNFDFAKKINPALKRFDWPEALGIAEAKLSALPTSEFHQVLGKTLVGQAGELAEWVNKFYEGASKETPLKAIYFELNDFSINTDQWYIDGFGYDEDGGLRARNMEWICSWRIDTWDVTRTTFILKGYEDLQRTYEKYMKKYENSHPVPKDLEAAEGWCEQIIITRFMELMRTAHLKAKEKGMPWARIPIYFTEHGYNFIVQSK
;
A
#
# COMPACT_ATOMS: atom_id res chain seq x y z
N MET A 1 6.86 20.95 -21.83
CA MET A 1 6.93 19.69 -22.59
C MET A 1 5.76 18.84 -22.12
N GLY A 2 4.82 18.53 -23.00
CA GLY A 2 3.57 17.88 -22.63
C GLY A 2 3.77 16.40 -22.34
N PHE A 3 3.37 15.96 -21.16
CA PHE A 3 3.22 14.54 -20.85
C PHE A 3 1.95 14.05 -21.55
N GLY A 4 2.16 13.24 -22.58
CA GLY A 4 1.08 12.58 -23.31
C GLY A 4 0.34 11.63 -22.37
N LYS A 5 -0.98 11.78 -22.30
CA LYS A 5 -1.89 10.80 -21.67
C LYS A 5 -1.81 9.50 -22.47
N ALA A 6 -1.04 8.54 -21.99
CA ALA A 6 -1.21 7.16 -22.38
C ALA A 6 -2.32 6.57 -21.49
N VAL A 7 -3.55 6.60 -21.98
CA VAL A 7 -4.65 5.82 -21.39
C VAL A 7 -4.42 4.38 -21.84
N PHE A 8 -3.61 3.64 -21.13
CA PHE A 8 -3.66 2.18 -21.18
C PHE A 8 -4.84 1.75 -20.31
N ILE A 9 -6.00 1.56 -20.96
CA ILE A 9 -7.08 0.77 -20.35
C ILE A 9 -6.61 -0.68 -20.43
N ASN A 10 -5.87 -1.09 -19.40
CA ASN A 10 -5.42 -2.46 -19.28
C ASN A 10 -6.58 -3.30 -18.72
N LYS A 11 -6.85 -4.48 -19.31
CA LYS A 11 -7.84 -5.44 -18.77
C LYS A 11 -7.53 -5.85 -17.33
N ASP A 12 -6.27 -5.75 -16.92
CA ASP A 12 -5.77 -6.04 -15.59
C ASP A 12 -6.32 -5.05 -14.56
N LEU A 13 -6.48 -3.77 -14.91
CA LEU A 13 -7.14 -2.77 -14.07
C LEU A 13 -8.61 -3.12 -13.75
N GLU A 14 -9.36 -3.69 -14.72
CA GLU A 14 -10.75 -4.11 -14.45
C GLU A 14 -10.81 -5.29 -13.47
N MET A 15 -9.87 -6.22 -13.51
CA MET A 15 -9.85 -7.39 -12.65
C MET A 15 -9.49 -7.02 -11.21
N ASN A 16 -8.47 -6.18 -11.01
CA ASN A 16 -8.12 -5.65 -9.69
C ASN A 16 -9.25 -4.84 -9.07
N PHE A 17 -10.01 -4.08 -9.85
CA PHE A 17 -11.22 -3.39 -9.39
C PHE A 17 -12.29 -4.33 -8.84
N ASP A 18 -12.50 -5.48 -9.45
CA ASP A 18 -13.52 -6.43 -9.02
C ASP A 18 -13.11 -7.17 -7.73
N PHE A 19 -11.83 -7.43 -7.53
CA PHE A 19 -11.30 -7.92 -6.26
C PHE A 19 -11.44 -6.86 -5.16
N ALA A 20 -10.97 -5.65 -5.43
CA ALA A 20 -11.02 -4.52 -4.53
C ALA A 20 -12.45 -4.21 -4.06
N LYS A 21 -13.44 -4.21 -4.96
CA LYS A 21 -14.84 -3.98 -4.60
C LYS A 21 -15.35 -4.92 -3.51
N LYS A 22 -14.86 -6.15 -3.45
CA LYS A 22 -15.28 -7.16 -2.47
C LYS A 22 -14.75 -6.86 -1.08
N ILE A 23 -13.54 -6.30 -0.97
CA ILE A 23 -12.87 -6.06 0.32
C ILE A 23 -12.92 -4.60 0.78
N ASN A 24 -13.05 -3.63 -0.12
CA ASN A 24 -13.06 -2.20 0.22
C ASN A 24 -14.09 -1.80 1.30
N PRO A 25 -15.32 -2.37 1.36
CA PRO A 25 -16.23 -2.07 2.45
C PRO A 25 -15.68 -2.43 3.85
N ALA A 26 -14.95 -3.54 3.96
CA ALA A 26 -14.29 -3.95 5.19
C ALA A 26 -13.06 -3.06 5.50
N LEU A 27 -12.22 -2.77 4.51
CA LEU A 27 -11.07 -1.87 4.64
C LEU A 27 -11.50 -0.48 5.14
N LYS A 28 -12.61 0.04 4.62
CA LYS A 28 -13.16 1.35 5.04
C LYS A 28 -13.56 1.39 6.51
N ARG A 29 -13.93 0.26 7.11
CA ARG A 29 -14.28 0.13 8.53
C ARG A 29 -13.11 -0.30 9.39
N PHE A 30 -11.92 -0.52 8.81
CA PHE A 30 -10.76 -1.14 9.46
C PHE A 30 -11.04 -2.57 9.98
N ASP A 31 -11.94 -3.29 9.30
CA ASP A 31 -12.24 -4.68 9.61
C ASP A 31 -11.28 -5.60 8.84
N TRP A 32 -10.06 -5.66 9.37
CA TRP A 32 -8.99 -6.47 8.77
C TRP A 32 -9.33 -7.98 8.73
N PRO A 33 -9.92 -8.57 9.79
CA PRO A 33 -10.33 -9.96 9.75
C PRO A 33 -11.33 -10.27 8.63
N GLU A 34 -12.32 -9.39 8.40
CA GLU A 34 -13.28 -9.57 7.30
C GLU A 34 -12.59 -9.43 5.93
N ALA A 35 -11.81 -8.37 5.72
CA ALA A 35 -11.12 -8.14 4.44
C ALA A 35 -10.18 -9.28 4.09
N LEU A 36 -9.34 -9.70 5.04
CA LEU A 36 -8.41 -10.82 4.87
C LEU A 36 -9.15 -12.15 4.70
N GLY A 37 -10.18 -12.40 5.52
CA GLY A 37 -10.98 -13.64 5.42
C GLY A 37 -11.60 -13.82 4.04
N ILE A 38 -12.08 -12.74 3.41
CA ILE A 38 -12.60 -12.78 2.03
C ILE A 38 -11.47 -13.12 1.05
N ALA A 39 -10.35 -12.41 1.10
CA ALA A 39 -9.26 -12.56 0.15
C ALA A 39 -8.55 -13.92 0.31
N GLU A 40 -8.23 -14.32 1.55
CA GLU A 40 -7.59 -15.61 1.86
C GLU A 40 -8.47 -16.81 1.49
N ALA A 41 -9.80 -16.73 1.73
CA ALA A 41 -10.74 -17.78 1.31
C ALA A 41 -10.80 -17.92 -0.23
N LYS A 42 -10.75 -16.81 -0.95
CA LYS A 42 -10.75 -16.82 -2.42
C LYS A 42 -9.46 -17.41 -2.97
N LEU A 43 -8.30 -17.00 -2.44
CA LEU A 43 -7.02 -17.57 -2.84
C LEU A 43 -6.96 -19.07 -2.53
N SER A 44 -7.38 -19.48 -1.35
CA SER A 44 -7.37 -20.90 -0.92
C SER A 44 -8.29 -21.82 -1.75
N ALA A 45 -9.29 -21.27 -2.43
CA ALA A 45 -10.18 -22.00 -3.32
C ALA A 45 -9.59 -22.25 -4.72
N LEU A 46 -8.46 -21.62 -5.04
CA LEU A 46 -7.77 -21.77 -6.33
C LEU A 46 -6.76 -22.93 -6.26
N PRO A 47 -6.34 -23.50 -7.41
CA PRO A 47 -5.24 -24.45 -7.48
C PRO A 47 -3.97 -23.88 -6.82
N THR A 48 -3.29 -24.70 -6.03
CA THR A 48 -2.09 -24.26 -5.29
C THR A 48 -1.02 -23.70 -6.22
N SER A 49 -0.51 -22.53 -5.87
CA SER A 49 0.57 -21.83 -6.58
C SER A 49 1.56 -21.22 -5.59
N GLU A 50 2.69 -20.66 -6.07
CA GLU A 50 3.65 -19.96 -5.22
C GLU A 50 3.03 -18.73 -4.52
N PHE A 51 1.95 -18.15 -5.05
CA PHE A 51 1.23 -17.03 -4.44
C PHE A 51 0.56 -17.37 -3.10
N HIS A 52 0.25 -18.66 -2.86
CA HIS A 52 -0.33 -19.12 -1.58
C HIS A 52 0.62 -18.93 -0.38
N GLN A 53 1.90 -18.64 -0.62
CA GLN A 53 2.85 -18.30 0.45
C GLN A 53 2.46 -17.03 1.23
N VAL A 54 1.56 -16.20 0.71
CA VAL A 54 1.03 -15.02 1.42
C VAL A 54 0.14 -15.38 2.59
N LEU A 55 -0.50 -16.56 2.55
CA LEU A 55 -1.45 -17.00 3.57
C LEU A 55 -0.80 -17.09 4.96
N GLY A 56 -1.45 -16.47 5.94
CA GLY A 56 -0.97 -16.41 7.32
C GLY A 56 0.21 -15.46 7.57
N LYS A 57 0.78 -14.80 6.57
CA LYS A 57 1.80 -13.77 6.77
C LYS A 57 1.19 -12.51 7.39
N THR A 58 1.97 -11.77 8.17
CA THR A 58 1.57 -10.50 8.77
C THR A 58 2.72 -9.50 8.77
N LEU A 59 2.39 -8.21 8.68
CA LEU A 59 3.33 -7.09 8.78
C LEU A 59 3.27 -6.37 10.14
N VAL A 60 2.25 -6.65 10.97
CA VAL A 60 1.95 -5.90 12.20
C VAL A 60 3.12 -5.88 13.19
N GLY A 61 4.00 -6.89 13.15
CA GLY A 61 5.21 -6.92 13.96
C GLY A 61 6.14 -5.71 13.73
N GLN A 62 6.10 -5.10 12.55
CA GLN A 62 6.93 -3.96 12.16
C GLN A 62 6.31 -2.60 12.54
N ALA A 63 5.09 -2.57 13.11
CA ALA A 63 4.36 -1.33 13.37
C ALA A 63 5.08 -0.37 14.32
N GLY A 64 5.86 -0.89 15.28
CA GLY A 64 6.67 -0.05 16.18
C GLY A 64 7.84 0.63 15.46
N GLU A 65 8.56 -0.12 14.63
CA GLU A 65 9.68 0.38 13.81
C GLU A 65 9.16 1.43 12.80
N LEU A 66 8.02 1.14 12.15
CA LEU A 66 7.37 2.08 11.24
C LEU A 66 6.96 3.38 11.95
N ALA A 67 6.36 3.30 13.14
CA ALA A 67 5.95 4.49 13.89
C ALA A 67 7.14 5.40 14.23
N GLU A 68 8.29 4.83 14.59
CA GLU A 68 9.52 5.59 14.87
C GLU A 68 10.12 6.20 13.58
N TRP A 69 10.07 5.46 12.46
CA TRP A 69 10.55 5.99 11.18
C TRP A 69 9.68 7.17 10.71
N VAL A 70 8.35 7.08 10.84
CA VAL A 70 7.43 8.19 10.53
C VAL A 70 7.68 9.37 11.47
N ASN A 71 7.99 9.11 12.76
CA ASN A 71 8.30 10.19 13.70
C ASN A 71 9.55 10.97 13.28
N LYS A 72 10.60 10.30 12.83
CA LYS A 72 11.82 10.95 12.31
C LYS A 72 11.51 11.79 11.07
N PHE A 73 10.69 11.27 10.16
CA PHE A 73 10.23 12.02 9.00
C PHE A 73 9.47 13.27 9.43
N TYR A 74 8.48 13.14 10.30
CA TYR A 74 7.67 14.25 10.79
C TYR A 74 8.51 15.34 11.47
N GLU A 75 9.43 14.97 12.37
CA GLU A 75 10.30 15.89 13.08
C GLU A 75 11.24 16.64 12.12
N GLY A 76 11.74 15.99 11.10
CA GLY A 76 12.56 16.63 10.08
C GLY A 76 11.75 17.57 9.19
N ALA A 77 10.66 17.07 8.62
CA ALA A 77 9.79 17.80 7.70
C ALA A 77 9.13 19.03 8.35
N SER A 78 8.77 18.94 9.64
CA SER A 78 8.14 20.05 10.38
C SER A 78 9.08 21.25 10.60
N LYS A 79 10.37 21.10 10.35
CA LYS A 79 11.34 22.23 10.37
C LYS A 79 11.26 23.05 9.08
N GLU A 80 10.85 22.42 7.99
CA GLU A 80 10.78 23.00 6.66
C GLU A 80 9.37 23.54 6.34
N THR A 81 8.35 22.82 6.78
CA THR A 81 6.94 23.14 6.48
C THR A 81 5.99 22.66 7.60
N PRO A 82 4.93 23.42 7.93
CA PRO A 82 3.92 22.98 8.89
C PRO A 82 3.08 21.85 8.29
N LEU A 83 3.33 20.60 8.72
CA LEU A 83 2.58 19.46 8.23
C LEU A 83 1.16 19.41 8.80
N LYS A 84 0.17 19.26 7.92
CA LYS A 84 -1.25 19.10 8.25
C LYS A 84 -1.80 17.73 7.86
N ALA A 85 -1.13 17.02 6.95
CA ALA A 85 -1.44 15.66 6.55
C ALA A 85 -0.18 14.92 6.09
N ILE A 86 -0.19 13.59 6.16
CA ILE A 86 0.83 12.75 5.53
C ILE A 86 0.12 11.67 4.71
N TYR A 87 0.61 11.44 3.50
CA TYR A 87 0.18 10.32 2.66
C TYR A 87 1.31 9.31 2.56
N PHE A 88 0.99 8.04 2.72
CA PHE A 88 1.93 6.93 2.59
C PHE A 88 1.52 6.02 1.44
N GLU A 89 2.50 5.57 0.71
CA GLU A 89 2.31 4.72 -0.45
C GLU A 89 3.20 3.49 -0.35
N LEU A 90 2.60 2.30 -0.46
CA LEU A 90 3.35 1.10 -0.76
C LEU A 90 3.74 1.18 -2.22
N ASN A 91 5.03 0.96 -2.54
CA ASN A 91 5.49 0.98 -3.92
C ASN A 91 4.73 -0.04 -4.77
N ASP A 92 4.65 0.22 -6.09
CA ASP A 92 4.11 -0.75 -7.04
C ASP A 92 4.94 -2.04 -6.99
N PHE A 93 4.62 -2.91 -6.07
CA PHE A 93 5.38 -4.10 -5.72
C PHE A 93 5.24 -5.22 -6.76
N SER A 94 4.20 -5.17 -7.57
CA SER A 94 3.99 -6.12 -8.66
C SER A 94 4.98 -5.91 -9.79
N ILE A 95 5.45 -4.68 -10.00
CA ILE A 95 6.46 -4.28 -10.99
C ILE A 95 7.85 -4.18 -10.35
N ASN A 96 7.95 -3.54 -9.18
CA ASN A 96 9.22 -3.37 -8.44
C ASN A 96 9.45 -4.57 -7.50
N THR A 97 9.73 -5.72 -8.08
CA THR A 97 9.77 -6.99 -7.36
C THR A 97 10.99 -7.20 -6.49
N ASP A 98 12.04 -6.40 -6.66
CA ASP A 98 13.31 -6.54 -5.94
C ASP A 98 13.24 -6.05 -4.48
N GLN A 99 12.46 -5.00 -4.22
CA GLN A 99 12.29 -4.46 -2.88
C GLN A 99 10.93 -3.81 -2.68
N TRP A 100 10.21 -4.24 -1.63
CA TRP A 100 8.94 -3.65 -1.24
C TRP A 100 9.16 -2.65 -0.11
N TYR A 101 8.70 -1.42 -0.32
CA TYR A 101 8.94 -0.34 0.60
C TYR A 101 7.76 0.64 0.67
N ILE A 102 7.77 1.45 1.71
CA ILE A 102 6.80 2.52 1.95
C ILE A 102 7.51 3.85 1.78
N ASP A 103 6.93 4.72 0.98
CA ASP A 103 7.26 6.15 0.92
C ASP A 103 6.19 6.99 1.61
N GLY A 104 6.58 8.18 2.05
CA GLY A 104 5.66 9.12 2.68
C GLY A 104 5.84 10.54 2.14
N PHE A 105 4.72 11.24 2.03
CA PHE A 105 4.61 12.57 1.45
C PHE A 105 3.91 13.51 2.42
N GLY A 106 4.54 14.64 2.73
CA GLY A 106 4.06 15.62 3.67
C GLY A 106 3.37 16.81 3.00
N TYR A 107 2.25 17.25 3.57
CA TYR A 107 1.39 18.31 3.04
C TYR A 107 1.18 19.41 4.06
N ASP A 108 1.16 20.67 3.60
CA ASP A 108 0.81 21.86 4.37
C ASP A 108 -0.71 22.14 4.40
N GLU A 109 -1.49 21.28 3.78
CA GLU A 109 -2.95 21.27 3.84
C GLU A 109 -3.51 19.84 3.99
N ASP A 110 -4.74 19.71 4.48
CA ASP A 110 -5.49 18.46 4.54
C ASP A 110 -6.69 18.57 3.59
N GLY A 111 -6.57 18.03 2.38
CA GLY A 111 -7.65 18.03 1.39
C GLY A 111 -8.78 17.03 1.69
N GLY A 112 -8.53 16.05 2.57
CA GLY A 112 -9.51 15.03 2.95
C GLY A 112 -9.87 14.05 1.82
N LEU A 113 -10.68 13.04 2.13
CA LEU A 113 -11.18 12.05 1.15
C LEU A 113 -12.51 12.46 0.49
N ARG A 114 -13.10 13.59 0.88
CA ARG A 114 -14.39 14.06 0.34
C ARG A 114 -14.25 15.09 -0.79
N ALA A 115 -13.02 15.47 -1.11
CA ALA A 115 -12.75 16.34 -2.23
C ALA A 115 -13.27 15.71 -3.53
N ARG A 116 -13.96 16.48 -4.38
CA ARG A 116 -14.34 16.04 -5.74
C ARG A 116 -13.13 15.72 -6.61
N ASN A 117 -12.00 16.27 -6.21
CA ASN A 117 -10.73 16.15 -6.87
C ASN A 117 -9.68 15.78 -5.82
N MET A 118 -9.02 14.64 -6.00
CA MET A 118 -7.92 14.17 -5.16
C MET A 118 -6.55 14.71 -5.62
N GLU A 119 -6.53 15.72 -6.52
CA GLU A 119 -5.28 16.32 -7.04
C GLU A 119 -4.39 16.93 -5.94
N TRP A 120 -4.96 17.25 -4.77
CA TRP A 120 -4.16 17.73 -3.64
C TRP A 120 -3.06 16.72 -3.25
N ILE A 121 -3.26 15.44 -3.45
CA ILE A 121 -2.26 14.38 -3.20
C ILE A 121 -1.03 14.55 -4.10
N CYS A 122 -1.18 15.16 -5.27
CA CYS A 122 -0.07 15.46 -6.19
C CYS A 122 0.72 16.73 -5.80
N SER A 123 0.33 17.43 -4.72
CA SER A 123 0.89 18.73 -4.32
C SER A 123 1.67 18.64 -3.01
N TRP A 124 2.39 17.54 -2.78
CA TRP A 124 3.23 17.39 -1.59
C TRP A 124 4.34 18.46 -1.53
N ARG A 125 4.77 18.80 -0.32
CA ARG A 125 5.84 19.79 -0.06
C ARG A 125 7.18 19.14 0.18
N ILE A 126 7.18 17.95 0.76
CA ILE A 126 8.37 17.22 1.18
C ILE A 126 8.07 15.73 1.21
N ASP A 127 9.03 14.90 0.93
CA ASP A 127 8.90 13.45 1.00
C ASP A 127 9.89 12.82 2.00
N THR A 128 9.70 11.53 2.25
CA THR A 128 10.54 10.78 3.20
C THR A 128 11.98 10.71 2.76
N TRP A 129 12.26 10.63 1.44
CA TRP A 129 13.63 10.61 0.94
C TRP A 129 14.37 11.92 1.18
N ASP A 130 13.70 13.05 1.01
CA ASP A 130 14.28 14.37 1.26
C ASP A 130 14.76 14.52 2.71
N VAL A 131 14.02 13.98 3.66
CA VAL A 131 14.28 14.13 5.10
C VAL A 131 15.13 13.01 5.67
N THR A 132 14.76 11.75 5.44
CA THR A 132 15.37 10.60 6.12
C THR A 132 16.47 9.93 5.29
N ARG A 133 16.51 10.21 3.99
CA ARG A 133 17.36 9.53 2.99
C ARG A 133 17.13 8.01 2.94
N THR A 134 15.97 7.56 3.42
CA THR A 134 15.60 6.14 3.45
C THR A 134 14.11 5.98 3.19
N THR A 135 13.75 4.85 2.59
CA THR A 135 12.38 4.33 2.57
C THR A 135 12.18 3.35 3.73
N PHE A 136 10.94 3.01 4.06
CA PHE A 136 10.68 1.95 5.01
C PHE A 136 10.52 0.62 4.29
N ILE A 137 11.52 -0.25 4.42
CA ILE A 137 11.55 -1.55 3.74
C ILE A 137 10.68 -2.56 4.50
N LEU A 138 9.75 -3.21 3.78
CA LEU A 138 8.96 -4.30 4.31
C LEU A 138 9.78 -5.58 4.39
N LYS A 139 9.76 -6.25 5.55
CA LYS A 139 10.48 -7.51 5.81
C LYS A 139 9.50 -8.68 5.92
N GLY A 140 9.99 -9.89 5.58
CA GLY A 140 9.21 -11.13 5.72
C GLY A 140 8.38 -11.50 4.49
N TYR A 141 8.55 -10.77 3.39
CA TYR A 141 7.89 -11.01 2.11
C TYR A 141 8.88 -11.34 0.97
N GLU A 142 10.13 -11.60 1.29
CA GLU A 142 11.22 -11.86 0.34
C GLU A 142 10.95 -13.09 -0.55
N ASP A 143 10.20 -14.07 -0.05
CA ASP A 143 9.76 -15.22 -0.85
C ASP A 143 8.75 -14.83 -1.91
N LEU A 144 7.80 -13.97 -1.54
CA LEU A 144 6.81 -13.44 -2.48
C LEU A 144 7.45 -12.51 -3.50
N GLN A 145 8.41 -11.67 -3.12
CA GLN A 145 9.18 -10.84 -4.06
C GLN A 145 9.78 -11.73 -5.17
N ARG A 146 10.43 -12.84 -4.79
CA ARG A 146 10.96 -13.81 -5.75
C ARG A 146 9.88 -14.47 -6.61
N THR A 147 8.68 -14.70 -6.05
CA THR A 147 7.55 -15.25 -6.80
C THR A 147 7.06 -14.27 -7.87
N TYR A 148 6.86 -12.99 -7.50
CA TYR A 148 6.49 -11.93 -8.45
C TYR A 148 7.56 -11.75 -9.53
N GLU A 149 8.84 -11.72 -9.18
CA GLU A 149 9.95 -11.63 -10.14
C GLU A 149 9.93 -12.78 -11.18
N LYS A 150 9.70 -14.02 -10.72
CA LYS A 150 9.57 -15.18 -11.61
C LYS A 150 8.33 -15.09 -12.49
N TYR A 151 7.21 -14.66 -11.91
CA TYR A 151 5.95 -14.48 -12.62
C TYR A 151 6.10 -13.45 -13.74
N MET A 152 6.63 -12.27 -13.42
CA MET A 152 6.88 -11.20 -14.38
C MET A 152 7.80 -11.68 -15.50
N LYS A 153 8.97 -12.23 -15.19
CA LYS A 153 9.92 -12.77 -16.20
C LYS A 153 9.30 -13.79 -17.13
N LYS A 154 8.36 -14.60 -16.63
CA LYS A 154 7.73 -15.65 -17.43
C LYS A 154 6.63 -15.12 -18.33
N TYR A 155 5.86 -14.14 -17.89
CA TYR A 155 4.62 -13.73 -18.57
C TYR A 155 4.67 -12.33 -19.20
N GLU A 156 5.70 -11.50 -18.91
CA GLU A 156 5.86 -10.14 -19.43
C GLU A 156 5.94 -10.08 -20.97
N ASN A 157 6.42 -11.14 -21.63
CA ASN A 157 6.80 -11.11 -23.03
C ASN A 157 6.07 -12.11 -23.94
N SER A 158 4.79 -12.44 -23.70
CA SER A 158 3.96 -13.16 -24.71
C SER A 158 3.41 -14.56 -24.39
N HIS A 159 3.45 -15.00 -23.16
CA HIS A 159 2.74 -16.24 -22.80
C HIS A 159 1.38 -15.90 -22.18
N PRO A 160 0.27 -16.49 -22.62
CA PRO A 160 -1.00 -16.29 -21.94
C PRO A 160 -0.90 -16.82 -20.50
N VAL A 161 -1.24 -15.97 -19.54
CA VAL A 161 -1.30 -16.38 -18.13
C VAL A 161 -2.48 -17.34 -17.95
N PRO A 162 -2.29 -18.51 -17.30
CA PRO A 162 -3.43 -19.34 -16.91
C PRO A 162 -4.37 -18.56 -15.99
N LYS A 163 -5.67 -18.61 -16.25
CA LYS A 163 -6.68 -17.84 -15.51
C LYS A 163 -6.65 -18.04 -13.99
N ASP A 164 -6.42 -19.28 -13.54
CA ASP A 164 -6.34 -19.58 -12.11
C ASP A 164 -5.08 -18.97 -11.48
N LEU A 165 -3.97 -18.90 -12.22
CA LEU A 165 -2.74 -18.28 -11.75
C LEU A 165 -2.86 -16.75 -11.69
N GLU A 166 -3.48 -16.14 -12.67
CA GLU A 166 -3.81 -14.72 -12.72
C GLU A 166 -4.75 -14.34 -11.55
N ALA A 167 -5.78 -15.16 -11.30
CA ALA A 167 -6.66 -14.98 -10.16
C ALA A 167 -5.93 -15.16 -8.81
N ALA A 168 -4.98 -16.10 -8.72
CA ALA A 168 -4.20 -16.32 -7.51
C ALA A 168 -3.25 -15.15 -7.24
N GLU A 169 -2.62 -14.60 -8.26
CA GLU A 169 -1.80 -13.38 -8.20
C GLU A 169 -2.63 -12.21 -7.68
N GLY A 170 -3.77 -11.90 -8.29
CA GLY A 170 -4.63 -10.78 -7.90
C GLY A 170 -5.17 -10.91 -6.45
N TRP A 171 -5.51 -12.11 -5.97
CA TRP A 171 -5.90 -12.28 -4.56
C TRP A 171 -4.72 -12.17 -3.60
N CYS A 172 -3.53 -12.64 -3.99
CA CYS A 172 -2.30 -12.41 -3.25
C CYS A 172 -2.01 -10.92 -3.08
N GLU A 173 -2.12 -10.14 -4.15
CA GLU A 173 -1.99 -8.70 -4.17
C GLU A 173 -2.95 -8.03 -3.17
N GLN A 174 -4.24 -8.39 -3.20
CA GLN A 174 -5.23 -7.85 -2.26
C GLN A 174 -4.91 -8.17 -0.79
N ILE A 175 -4.34 -9.34 -0.51
CA ILE A 175 -3.89 -9.70 0.84
C ILE A 175 -2.71 -8.81 1.24
N ILE A 176 -1.72 -8.59 0.37
CA ILE A 176 -0.56 -7.74 0.65
C ILE A 176 -1.00 -6.30 0.93
N ILE A 177 -1.85 -5.73 0.08
CA ILE A 177 -2.40 -4.37 0.25
C ILE A 177 -3.15 -4.26 1.59
N THR A 178 -3.98 -5.25 1.92
CA THR A 178 -4.72 -5.27 3.19
C THR A 178 -3.77 -5.33 4.39
N ARG A 179 -2.72 -6.15 4.34
CA ARG A 179 -1.70 -6.25 5.40
C ARG A 179 -0.88 -4.96 5.54
N PHE A 180 -0.57 -4.29 4.43
CA PHE A 180 0.03 -2.97 4.46
C PHE A 180 -0.87 -1.93 5.17
N MET A 181 -2.16 -1.90 4.82
CA MET A 181 -3.11 -0.98 5.43
C MET A 181 -3.30 -1.26 6.93
N GLU A 182 -3.34 -2.54 7.33
CA GLU A 182 -3.35 -2.97 8.73
C GLU A 182 -2.09 -2.48 9.48
N LEU A 183 -0.91 -2.63 8.86
CA LEU A 183 0.37 -2.16 9.40
C LEU A 183 0.35 -0.64 9.63
N MET A 184 -0.07 0.14 8.63
CA MET A 184 -0.14 1.60 8.71
C MET A 184 -1.08 2.06 9.84
N ARG A 185 -2.27 1.48 9.92
CA ARG A 185 -3.22 1.79 10.99
C ARG A 185 -2.67 1.42 12.36
N THR A 186 -2.04 0.26 12.49
CA THR A 186 -1.45 -0.20 13.75
C THR A 186 -0.29 0.70 14.18
N ALA A 187 0.56 1.12 13.25
CA ALA A 187 1.64 2.07 13.53
C ALA A 187 1.10 3.42 14.03
N HIS A 188 0.04 3.93 13.40
CA HIS A 188 -0.61 5.18 13.82
C HIS A 188 -1.23 5.08 15.22
N LEU A 189 -1.89 3.97 15.55
CA LEU A 189 -2.42 3.74 16.90
C LEU A 189 -1.31 3.67 17.96
N LYS A 190 -0.22 2.94 17.67
CA LYS A 190 0.97 2.89 18.56
C LYS A 190 1.60 4.27 18.76
N ALA A 191 1.65 5.09 17.71
CA ALA A 191 2.13 6.46 17.81
C ALA A 191 1.26 7.33 18.70
N LYS A 192 -0.08 7.16 18.65
CA LYS A 192 -1.02 7.83 19.56
C LYS A 192 -0.80 7.41 21.00
N GLU A 193 -0.67 6.12 21.27
CA GLU A 193 -0.42 5.59 22.60
C GLU A 193 0.89 6.16 23.20
N LYS A 194 1.91 6.34 22.37
CA LYS A 194 3.20 6.94 22.76
C LYS A 194 3.19 8.47 22.76
N GLY A 195 2.11 9.12 22.36
CA GLY A 195 2.01 10.59 22.27
C GLY A 195 2.90 11.22 21.20
N MET A 196 3.26 10.48 20.17
CA MET A 196 4.08 11.00 19.07
C MET A 196 3.39 12.16 18.34
N PRO A 197 4.10 13.25 18.01
CA PRO A 197 3.47 14.46 17.43
C PRO A 197 2.73 14.21 16.12
N TRP A 198 3.26 13.38 15.24
CA TRP A 198 2.67 13.09 13.95
C TRP A 198 1.32 12.36 14.02
N ALA A 199 1.05 11.68 15.14
CA ALA A 199 -0.22 10.98 15.33
C ALA A 199 -1.42 11.93 15.56
N ARG A 200 -1.16 13.25 15.65
CA ARG A 200 -2.20 14.28 15.82
C ARG A 200 -2.76 14.79 14.51
N ILE A 201 -2.10 14.49 13.39
CA ILE A 201 -2.57 14.85 12.05
C ILE A 201 -3.11 13.63 11.32
N PRO A 202 -4.04 13.80 10.36
CA PRO A 202 -4.53 12.69 9.57
C PRO A 202 -3.43 12.08 8.71
N ILE A 203 -3.45 10.77 8.60
CA ILE A 203 -2.64 10.05 7.63
C ILE A 203 -3.53 9.36 6.60
N TYR A 204 -3.07 9.32 5.38
CA TYR A 204 -3.68 8.66 4.25
C TYR A 204 -2.73 7.58 3.75
N PHE A 205 -3.24 6.46 3.29
CA PHE A 205 -2.38 5.39 2.77
C PHE A 205 -3.10 4.52 1.76
N THR A 206 -2.37 4.10 0.76
CA THR A 206 -2.75 3.13 -0.26
C THR A 206 -1.51 2.51 -0.89
N GLU A 207 -1.69 1.58 -1.80
CA GLU A 207 -0.65 1.09 -2.69
C GLU A 207 -0.61 1.95 -3.96
N HIS A 208 0.57 2.06 -4.58
CA HIS A 208 0.77 2.83 -5.81
C HIS A 208 -0.13 2.31 -6.93
N GLY A 209 -0.92 3.20 -7.53
CA GLY A 209 -1.89 2.82 -8.57
C GLY A 209 -3.23 2.28 -8.06
N TYR A 210 -3.38 2.01 -6.76
CA TYR A 210 -4.62 1.52 -6.18
C TYR A 210 -5.58 2.69 -5.89
N ASN A 211 -6.79 2.63 -6.44
CA ASN A 211 -7.76 3.75 -6.39
C ASN A 211 -8.51 3.89 -5.05
N PHE A 212 -8.18 3.10 -4.04
CA PHE A 212 -8.83 3.14 -2.74
C PHE A 212 -7.86 3.59 -1.65
N ILE A 213 -8.08 4.82 -1.18
CA ILE A 213 -7.26 5.42 -0.13
C ILE A 213 -7.98 5.29 1.21
N VAL A 214 -7.26 4.86 2.23
CA VAL A 214 -7.72 4.78 3.61
C VAL A 214 -7.19 5.98 4.38
N GLN A 215 -8.06 6.58 5.22
CA GLN A 215 -7.68 7.65 6.14
C GLN A 215 -7.70 7.16 7.58
N SER A 216 -6.64 7.43 8.33
CA SER A 216 -6.55 7.22 9.77
C SER A 216 -6.42 8.58 10.49
N LYS A 217 -7.33 8.86 11.43
CA LYS A 217 -7.33 10.04 12.31
C LYS A 217 -7.15 9.64 13.74
#